data_b28daf4e84704ce24b53d898d3fa368a
#
_entry.id   b28daf4e84704ce24b53d898d3fa368a
#
_cell.length_a   1.000
_cell.length_b   1.000
_cell.length_c   1.000
_cell.angle_alpha   90.00
_cell.angle_beta   90.00
_cell.angle_gamma   90.00
#
_symmetry.space_group_name_H-M   'P 1'
#
loop_
_entity.id
_entity.type
_entity.pdbx_description
1 polymer ?
#
loop_
_entity_poly.entity_id
_entity_poly.type
_entity_poly.pdbx_seq_one_letter_code
_entity_poly.pdbx_strand_id
1 'polypeptide(L)'
;MKKRFGDRYDGRRVRHSDPTNMIIPFIMRERNDAEVFFDAEVNMSRIDELIREKRKNGEEARTLDYIIAIIVRTISQYPRMNRFIAGRRCFARDNILISMVIKRELNTHTPETAVKFEFDPKSTVSDISKKIDETIEKTKQKDDVNSTDKLMKTLNGLPRCLFSFAVWFMRFTDFYGILPKAVHNASPFHTSVFITNMGSIGAEPIYHHIYNFGSTSLFIAMGNKRKQRVIGKDGKIQERKVMKLRFVADERIADGYYLAVALKYFSNLFEHPELLEAPPENVVEDDQI
;
A
#
# COMPACT_ATOMS: atom_id res chain seq x y z
N MET A 1 -13.00 18.93 1.79
CA MET A 1 -12.54 20.28 2.22
C MET A 1 -11.84 21.01 1.07
N LYS A 2 -11.90 22.36 1.02
CA LYS A 2 -11.15 23.15 0.02
C LYS A 2 -9.65 23.10 0.34
N LYS A 3 -8.81 22.97 -0.71
CA LYS A 3 -7.36 23.04 -0.58
C LYS A 3 -6.91 24.43 -0.17
N ARG A 4 -5.85 24.49 0.65
CA ARG A 4 -5.25 25.74 1.16
C ARG A 4 -3.91 26.00 0.47
N PHE A 5 -3.40 27.21 0.59
CA PHE A 5 -2.06 27.53 0.10
C PHE A 5 -1.00 26.60 0.70
N GLY A 6 -0.16 26.03 -0.16
CA GLY A 6 0.88 25.06 0.22
C GLY A 6 0.42 23.60 0.25
N ASP A 7 -0.84 23.31 -0.08
CA ASP A 7 -1.31 21.94 -0.35
C ASP A 7 -0.86 21.48 -1.74
N ARG A 8 -0.67 20.19 -1.88
CA ARG A 8 -0.38 19.53 -3.17
C ARG A 8 -1.70 19.12 -3.83
N TYR A 9 -1.67 18.85 -5.13
CA TYR A 9 -2.85 18.34 -5.84
C TYR A 9 -3.26 16.93 -5.37
N ASP A 10 -2.33 16.16 -4.78
CA ASP A 10 -2.50 14.77 -4.32
C ASP A 10 -2.59 14.63 -2.80
N GLY A 11 -2.54 15.76 -2.05
CA GLY A 11 -2.62 15.71 -0.59
C GLY A 11 -2.65 17.08 0.08
N ARG A 12 -3.09 17.11 1.33
CA ARG A 12 -3.17 18.28 2.19
C ARG A 12 -1.97 18.35 3.13
N ARG A 13 -1.37 19.50 3.27
CA ARG A 13 -0.21 19.69 4.15
C ARG A 13 -0.60 19.50 5.61
N VAL A 14 0.15 18.69 6.33
CA VAL A 14 0.08 18.55 7.79
C VAL A 14 0.65 19.82 8.43
N ARG A 15 -0.14 20.50 9.27
CA ARG A 15 0.18 21.84 9.83
C ARG A 15 0.32 21.83 11.34
N HIS A 16 -0.40 20.94 12.00
CA HIS A 16 -0.49 20.88 13.47
C HIS A 16 0.31 19.71 14.06
N SER A 17 1.42 19.35 13.41
CA SER A 17 2.32 18.32 13.91
C SER A 17 3.23 18.87 15.03
N ASP A 18 3.71 17.95 15.87
CA ASP A 18 4.75 18.25 16.84
C ASP A 18 5.99 18.90 16.16
N PRO A 19 6.64 19.90 16.77
CA PRO A 19 7.82 20.56 16.21
C PRO A 19 8.93 19.58 15.81
N THR A 20 9.15 18.51 16.58
CA THR A 20 10.13 17.47 16.26
C THR A 20 9.81 16.80 14.92
N ASN A 21 8.55 16.43 14.69
CA ASN A 21 8.10 15.83 13.44
C ASN A 21 8.23 16.76 12.22
N MET A 22 8.22 18.07 12.44
CA MET A 22 8.45 19.06 11.37
C MET A 22 9.93 19.18 10.98
N ILE A 23 10.85 18.88 11.89
CA ILE A 23 12.29 18.95 11.66
C ILE A 23 12.84 17.64 11.07
N ILE A 24 12.30 16.49 11.45
CA ILE A 24 12.73 15.16 11.01
C ILE A 24 12.95 15.05 9.48
N PRO A 25 12.07 15.57 8.59
CA PRO A 25 12.30 15.50 7.14
C PRO A 25 13.51 16.29 6.63
N PHE A 26 14.10 17.16 7.44
CA PHE A 26 15.34 17.88 7.13
C PHE A 26 16.56 17.09 7.57
N ILE A 27 16.46 16.28 8.63
CA ILE A 27 17.51 15.40 9.16
C ILE A 27 17.55 14.13 8.31
N MET A 28 16.46 13.40 8.21
CA MET A 28 16.30 12.24 7.34
C MET A 28 15.73 12.70 5.99
N ARG A 29 16.61 12.90 5.03
CA ARG A 29 16.25 13.54 3.75
C ARG A 29 15.57 12.61 2.77
N GLU A 30 16.02 11.37 2.73
CA GLU A 30 15.55 10.35 1.80
C GLU A 30 14.66 9.34 2.54
N ARG A 31 13.85 8.56 1.80
CA ARG A 31 12.96 7.56 2.42
C ARG A 31 13.72 6.39 2.98
N ASN A 32 14.72 5.92 2.25
CA ASN A 32 15.55 4.81 2.72
C ASN A 32 16.41 5.15 3.94
N ASP A 33 16.61 6.44 4.27
CA ASP A 33 17.23 6.84 5.54
C ASP A 33 16.25 6.77 6.73
N ALA A 34 14.95 6.73 6.44
CA ALA A 34 13.87 6.80 7.43
C ALA A 34 13.04 5.50 7.47
N GLU A 35 13.57 4.40 6.98
CA GLU A 35 12.89 3.12 6.97
C GLU A 35 12.91 2.46 8.34
N VAL A 36 11.73 2.06 8.81
CA VAL A 36 11.57 1.15 9.94
C VAL A 36 10.96 -0.16 9.48
N PHE A 37 11.50 -1.26 10.01
CA PHE A 37 11.19 -2.62 9.60
C PHE A 37 10.47 -3.36 10.72
N PHE A 38 9.34 -3.97 10.41
CA PHE A 38 8.62 -4.81 11.36
C PHE A 38 7.91 -5.93 10.64
N ASP A 39 7.60 -6.99 11.37
CA ASP A 39 6.82 -8.10 10.85
C ASP A 39 5.61 -8.39 11.75
N ALA A 40 4.61 -9.03 11.13
CA ALA A 40 3.47 -9.58 11.83
C ALA A 40 3.19 -10.99 11.31
N GLU A 41 2.86 -11.88 12.22
CA GLU A 41 2.30 -13.19 11.89
C GLU A 41 0.81 -13.15 12.19
N VAL A 42 -0.01 -13.34 11.15
CA VAL A 42 -1.47 -13.21 11.24
C VAL A 42 -2.16 -14.55 11.05
N ASN A 43 -3.25 -14.76 11.77
CA ASN A 43 -4.07 -15.97 11.66
C ASN A 43 -5.01 -15.86 10.47
N MET A 44 -4.87 -16.77 9.52
CA MET A 44 -5.67 -16.80 8.29
C MET A 44 -6.89 -17.73 8.38
N SER A 45 -7.08 -18.44 9.49
CA SER A 45 -8.09 -19.49 9.61
C SER A 45 -9.50 -18.95 9.39
N ARG A 46 -9.83 -17.81 10.00
CA ARG A 46 -11.16 -17.19 9.90
C ARG A 46 -11.43 -16.63 8.50
N ILE A 47 -10.44 -15.99 7.88
CA ILE A 47 -10.54 -15.52 6.48
C ILE A 47 -10.74 -16.71 5.53
N ASP A 48 -10.01 -17.81 5.73
CA ASP A 48 -10.15 -19.01 4.90
C ASP A 48 -11.51 -19.68 5.06
N GLU A 49 -12.13 -19.58 6.25
CA GLU A 49 -13.52 -20.04 6.49
C GLU A 49 -14.52 -19.19 5.70
N LEU A 50 -14.46 -17.87 5.83
CA LEU A 50 -15.34 -16.96 5.08
C LEU A 50 -15.19 -17.12 3.56
N ILE A 51 -13.96 -17.27 3.06
CA ILE A 51 -13.74 -17.53 1.64
C ILE A 51 -14.38 -18.85 1.20
N ARG A 52 -14.30 -19.90 2.02
CA ARG A 52 -14.94 -21.20 1.72
C ARG A 52 -16.47 -21.09 1.73
N GLU A 53 -17.03 -20.37 2.68
CA GLU A 53 -18.48 -20.12 2.78
C GLU A 53 -18.98 -19.34 1.54
N LYS A 54 -18.33 -18.24 1.18
CA LYS A 54 -18.67 -17.45 -0.01
C LYS A 54 -18.62 -18.28 -1.28
N ARG A 55 -17.54 -19.06 -1.47
CA ARG A 55 -17.41 -19.94 -2.65
C ARG A 55 -18.47 -21.02 -2.73
N LYS A 56 -18.94 -21.56 -1.59
CA LYS A 56 -20.07 -22.49 -1.56
C LYS A 56 -21.36 -21.83 -2.04
N ASN A 57 -21.53 -20.53 -1.80
CA ASN A 57 -22.67 -19.74 -2.24
C ASN A 57 -22.53 -19.21 -3.68
N GLY A 58 -21.45 -19.60 -4.40
CA GLY A 58 -21.21 -19.17 -5.77
C GLY A 58 -20.58 -17.78 -5.91
N GLU A 59 -20.10 -17.18 -4.80
CA GLU A 59 -19.42 -15.90 -4.81
C GLU A 59 -17.92 -16.09 -5.01
N GLU A 60 -17.30 -15.21 -5.81
CA GLU A 60 -15.85 -15.14 -5.90
C GLU A 60 -15.28 -14.45 -4.66
N ALA A 61 -14.32 -15.10 -4.01
CA ALA A 61 -13.60 -14.55 -2.86
C ALA A 61 -12.15 -14.99 -2.85
N ARG A 62 -11.24 -14.06 -2.64
CA ARG A 62 -9.79 -14.27 -2.67
C ARG A 62 -9.14 -13.73 -1.40
N THR A 63 -8.08 -14.37 -0.97
CA THR A 63 -7.25 -13.90 0.16
C THR A 63 -6.76 -12.46 -0.04
N LEU A 64 -6.40 -12.11 -1.27
CA LEU A 64 -5.90 -10.78 -1.61
C LEU A 64 -6.95 -9.68 -1.33
N ASP A 65 -8.23 -9.96 -1.63
CA ASP A 65 -9.32 -9.01 -1.43
C ASP A 65 -9.47 -8.65 0.06
N TYR A 66 -9.41 -9.65 0.95
CA TYR A 66 -9.43 -9.43 2.39
C TYR A 66 -8.20 -8.67 2.89
N ILE A 67 -7.00 -8.98 2.42
CA ILE A 67 -5.78 -8.28 2.84
C ILE A 67 -5.84 -6.80 2.41
N ILE A 68 -6.26 -6.52 1.18
CA ILE A 68 -6.45 -5.14 0.71
C ILE A 68 -7.55 -4.44 1.52
N ALA A 69 -8.66 -5.12 1.84
CA ALA A 69 -9.72 -4.58 2.69
C ALA A 69 -9.22 -4.24 4.10
N ILE A 70 -8.40 -5.08 4.70
CA ILE A 70 -7.76 -4.82 6.00
C ILE A 70 -6.86 -3.58 5.92
N ILE A 71 -6.07 -3.42 4.86
CA ILE A 71 -5.22 -2.25 4.65
C ILE A 71 -6.07 -0.98 4.51
N VAL A 72 -7.08 -1.00 3.65
CA VAL A 72 -7.98 0.14 3.42
C VAL A 72 -8.70 0.51 4.70
N ARG A 73 -9.24 -0.47 5.45
CA ARG A 73 -9.92 -0.26 6.73
C ARG A 73 -8.96 0.30 7.78
N THR A 74 -7.73 -0.20 7.84
CA THR A 74 -6.72 0.31 8.76
C THR A 74 -6.40 1.77 8.46
N ILE A 75 -6.20 2.13 7.20
CA ILE A 75 -5.96 3.53 6.79
C ILE A 75 -7.17 4.42 7.09
N SER A 76 -8.40 3.91 6.89
CA SER A 76 -9.62 4.69 7.19
C SER A 76 -9.81 5.00 8.66
N GLN A 77 -9.23 4.20 9.56
CA GLN A 77 -9.28 4.41 11.02
C GLN A 77 -8.00 5.06 11.56
N TYR A 78 -6.88 4.88 10.87
CA TYR A 78 -5.57 5.42 11.22
C TYR A 78 -5.01 6.26 10.06
N PRO A 79 -5.54 7.47 9.80
CA PRO A 79 -5.26 8.23 8.59
C PRO A 79 -3.80 8.70 8.47
N ARG A 80 -3.04 8.78 9.57
CA ARG A 80 -1.60 9.13 9.49
C ARG A 80 -0.81 8.07 8.72
N MET A 81 -1.31 6.82 8.61
CA MET A 81 -0.73 5.78 7.75
C MET A 81 -0.81 6.14 6.25
N ASN A 82 -1.65 7.11 5.87
CA ASN A 82 -1.79 7.59 4.50
C ASN A 82 -1.02 8.89 4.23
N ARG A 83 -0.10 9.25 5.11
CA ARG A 83 0.76 10.41 4.93
C ARG A 83 1.95 10.09 4.04
N PHE A 84 2.56 11.13 3.49
CA PHE A 84 3.81 11.02 2.74
C PHE A 84 4.65 12.28 2.88
N ILE A 85 5.95 12.12 2.65
CA ILE A 85 6.89 13.23 2.66
C ILE A 85 7.22 13.64 1.23
N ALA A 86 7.06 14.93 0.94
CA ALA A 86 7.50 15.54 -0.31
C ALA A 86 7.99 16.98 -0.04
N GLY A 87 9.06 17.41 -0.69
CA GLY A 87 9.62 18.75 -0.47
C GLY A 87 9.99 19.02 0.99
N ARG A 88 10.39 17.98 1.75
CA ARG A 88 10.68 18.04 3.19
C ARG A 88 9.48 18.49 4.04
N ARG A 89 8.28 18.16 3.60
CA ARG A 89 7.02 18.45 4.30
C ARG A 89 6.17 17.21 4.32
N CYS A 90 5.39 17.06 5.39
CA CYS A 90 4.43 15.98 5.53
C CYS A 90 3.09 16.39 4.92
N PHE A 91 2.49 15.48 4.16
CA PHE A 91 1.17 15.64 3.55
C PHE A 91 0.30 14.44 3.88
N ALA A 92 -0.97 14.69 4.19
CA ALA A 92 -2.01 13.66 4.23
C ALA A 92 -2.59 13.50 2.83
N ARG A 93 -2.55 12.28 2.30
CA ARG A 93 -3.05 11.96 0.97
C ARG A 93 -4.57 12.05 0.94
N ASP A 94 -5.13 12.52 -0.17
CA ASP A 94 -6.58 12.65 -0.33
C ASP A 94 -7.27 11.30 -0.57
N ASN A 95 -6.59 10.37 -1.30
CA ASN A 95 -7.14 9.08 -1.74
C ASN A 95 -6.33 7.92 -1.14
N ILE A 96 -6.94 6.74 -1.00
CA ILE A 96 -6.20 5.51 -0.65
C ILE A 96 -5.78 4.84 -1.96
N LEU A 97 -4.48 4.87 -2.24
CA LEU A 97 -3.88 4.29 -3.43
C LEU A 97 -3.05 3.07 -3.04
N ILE A 98 -3.29 1.95 -3.71
CA ILE A 98 -2.51 0.73 -3.51
C ILE A 98 -1.90 0.32 -4.84
N SER A 99 -0.58 0.16 -4.87
CA SER A 99 0.13 -0.37 -6.04
C SER A 99 0.60 -1.78 -5.78
N MET A 100 0.54 -2.63 -6.79
CA MET A 100 1.10 -3.97 -6.74
C MET A 100 1.69 -4.36 -8.10
N VAL A 101 2.63 -5.29 -8.06
CA VAL A 101 3.19 -5.89 -9.27
C VAL A 101 2.43 -7.17 -9.60
N ILE A 102 1.98 -7.26 -10.84
CA ILE A 102 1.29 -8.43 -11.37
C ILE A 102 2.12 -9.00 -12.52
N LYS A 103 2.33 -10.32 -12.52
CA LYS A 103 2.82 -11.05 -13.67
C LYS A 103 1.65 -11.68 -14.42
N ARG A 104 1.61 -11.53 -15.75
CA ARG A 104 0.60 -12.19 -16.57
C ARG A 104 0.76 -13.71 -16.54
N GLU A 105 2.01 -14.17 -16.46
CA GLU A 105 2.39 -15.58 -16.33
C GLU A 105 3.51 -15.72 -15.31
N LEU A 106 3.46 -16.75 -14.49
CA LEU A 106 4.50 -17.05 -13.49
C LEU A 106 5.70 -17.76 -14.15
N ASN A 107 6.44 -17.02 -14.97
CA ASN A 107 7.69 -17.47 -15.56
C ASN A 107 8.76 -16.37 -15.47
N THR A 108 10.01 -16.71 -15.76
CA THR A 108 11.14 -15.78 -15.66
C THR A 108 11.24 -14.78 -16.82
N HIS A 109 10.52 -15.01 -17.91
CA HIS A 109 10.60 -14.20 -19.15
C HIS A 109 9.48 -13.18 -19.27
N THR A 110 8.33 -13.40 -18.59
CA THR A 110 7.21 -12.46 -18.63
C THR A 110 7.53 -11.21 -17.83
N PRO A 111 7.43 -10.01 -18.44
CA PRO A 111 7.67 -8.76 -17.74
C PRO A 111 6.63 -8.53 -16.64
N GLU A 112 7.07 -7.86 -15.60
CA GLU A 112 6.22 -7.43 -14.50
C GLU A 112 5.48 -6.16 -14.90
N THR A 113 4.21 -6.08 -14.54
CA THR A 113 3.37 -4.90 -14.76
C THR A 113 2.91 -4.36 -13.42
N ALA A 114 3.23 -3.10 -13.14
CA ALA A 114 2.72 -2.44 -11.95
C ALA A 114 1.31 -1.90 -12.20
N VAL A 115 0.38 -2.23 -11.32
CA VAL A 115 -1.01 -1.78 -11.36
C VAL A 115 -1.30 -0.97 -10.11
N LYS A 116 -2.00 0.15 -10.28
CA LYS A 116 -2.41 1.05 -9.20
C LYS A 116 -3.94 1.02 -9.07
N PHE A 117 -4.41 0.82 -7.86
CA PHE A 117 -5.82 0.82 -7.49
C PHE A 117 -6.12 2.01 -6.59
N GLU A 118 -7.28 2.59 -6.76
CA GLU A 118 -7.82 3.63 -5.87
C GLU A 118 -9.07 3.10 -5.18
N PHE A 119 -9.08 3.21 -3.84
CA PHE A 119 -10.16 2.72 -3.00
C PHE A 119 -10.79 3.84 -2.17
N ASP A 120 -12.10 3.75 -1.99
CA ASP A 120 -12.83 4.59 -1.04
C ASP A 120 -12.53 4.10 0.40
N PRO A 121 -12.33 5.00 1.37
CA PRO A 121 -12.15 4.62 2.78
C PRO A 121 -13.29 3.78 3.37
N LYS A 122 -14.48 3.83 2.78
CA LYS A 122 -15.68 3.05 3.18
C LYS A 122 -15.82 1.72 2.45
N SER A 123 -14.91 1.38 1.53
CA SER A 123 -15.01 0.16 0.72
C SER A 123 -15.11 -1.10 1.58
N THR A 124 -16.01 -1.97 1.19
CA THR A 124 -16.16 -3.34 1.70
C THR A 124 -15.26 -4.31 0.93
N VAL A 125 -15.16 -5.57 1.38
CA VAL A 125 -14.46 -6.64 0.63
C VAL A 125 -15.05 -6.80 -0.77
N SER A 126 -16.38 -6.74 -0.91
CA SER A 126 -17.06 -6.86 -2.20
C SER A 126 -16.70 -5.73 -3.15
N ASP A 127 -16.67 -4.47 -2.67
CA ASP A 127 -16.28 -3.32 -3.47
C ASP A 127 -14.83 -3.42 -3.94
N ILE A 128 -13.96 -3.90 -3.06
CA ILE A 128 -12.54 -4.10 -3.35
C ILE A 128 -12.35 -5.20 -4.41
N SER A 129 -13.01 -6.34 -4.26
CA SER A 129 -12.98 -7.43 -5.24
C SER A 129 -13.38 -6.95 -6.63
N LYS A 130 -14.54 -6.27 -6.74
CA LYS A 130 -15.02 -5.69 -8.00
C LYS A 130 -14.00 -4.71 -8.61
N LYS A 131 -13.43 -3.82 -7.79
CA LYS A 131 -12.46 -2.83 -8.26
C LYS A 131 -11.18 -3.46 -8.78
N ILE A 132 -10.72 -4.53 -8.13
CA ILE A 132 -9.54 -5.30 -8.56
C ILE A 132 -9.82 -5.95 -9.92
N ASP A 133 -10.98 -6.64 -10.07
CA ASP A 133 -11.35 -7.33 -11.29
C ASP A 133 -11.50 -6.36 -12.46
N GLU A 134 -12.23 -5.26 -12.28
CA GLU A 134 -12.36 -4.20 -13.30
C GLU A 134 -11.01 -3.65 -13.75
N THR A 135 -10.08 -3.45 -12.80
CA THR A 135 -8.78 -2.86 -13.11
C THR A 135 -7.87 -3.85 -13.82
N ILE A 136 -7.91 -5.13 -13.41
CA ILE A 136 -7.15 -6.20 -14.07
C ILE A 136 -7.70 -6.44 -15.47
N GLU A 137 -9.01 -6.44 -15.64
CA GLU A 137 -9.65 -6.63 -16.95
C GLU A 137 -9.31 -5.49 -17.91
N LYS A 138 -9.40 -4.24 -17.46
CA LYS A 138 -8.95 -3.06 -18.22
C LYS A 138 -7.46 -3.13 -18.60
N THR A 139 -6.64 -3.71 -17.74
CA THR A 139 -5.20 -3.88 -17.98
C THR A 139 -4.91 -5.00 -18.98
N LYS A 140 -5.74 -6.05 -18.99
CA LYS A 140 -5.63 -7.17 -19.96
C LYS A 140 -6.14 -6.79 -21.36
N GLN A 141 -7.25 -6.04 -21.43
CA GLN A 141 -7.86 -5.62 -22.71
C GLN A 141 -7.04 -4.56 -23.44
N LYS A 142 -6.24 -3.78 -22.74
CA LYS A 142 -5.25 -2.92 -23.38
C LYS A 142 -4.07 -3.81 -23.80
N ASP A 143 -4.10 -4.29 -25.05
CA ASP A 143 -2.93 -4.83 -25.77
C ASP A 143 -1.79 -3.79 -25.90
N ASP A 144 -2.07 -2.59 -25.52
CA ASP A 144 -1.14 -1.48 -25.42
C ASP A 144 -0.40 -1.55 -24.07
N VAL A 145 0.91 -1.61 -24.18
CA VAL A 145 1.91 -1.34 -23.15
C VAL A 145 1.35 -0.34 -22.14
N ASN A 146 1.20 -0.76 -20.89
CA ASN A 146 0.71 0.08 -19.77
C ASN A 146 1.38 1.46 -19.85
N SER A 147 0.68 2.53 -19.46
CA SER A 147 1.23 3.90 -19.51
C SER A 147 2.59 4.02 -18.83
N THR A 148 2.84 3.22 -17.79
CA THR A 148 4.14 3.08 -17.13
C THR A 148 5.20 2.50 -18.07
N ASP A 149 4.86 1.43 -18.81
CA ASP A 149 5.78 0.76 -19.73
C ASP A 149 6.08 1.65 -20.95
N LYS A 150 5.09 2.42 -21.43
CA LYS A 150 5.31 3.43 -22.51
C LYS A 150 6.27 4.50 -22.05
N LEU A 151 6.08 5.02 -20.83
CA LEU A 151 6.98 6.02 -20.25
C LEU A 151 8.39 5.46 -20.11
N MET A 152 8.54 4.25 -19.59
CA MET A 152 9.84 3.59 -19.41
C MET A 152 10.53 3.29 -20.74
N LYS A 153 9.80 2.82 -21.76
CA LYS A 153 10.36 2.59 -23.09
C LYS A 153 10.83 3.88 -23.75
N THR A 154 10.03 4.95 -23.65
CA THR A 154 10.39 6.27 -24.19
C THR A 154 11.64 6.81 -23.50
N LEU A 155 11.71 6.73 -22.18
CA LEU A 155 12.88 7.16 -21.42
C LEU A 155 14.12 6.32 -21.73
N ASN A 156 13.98 5.01 -21.87
CA ASN A 156 15.11 4.09 -22.15
C ASN A 156 15.70 4.28 -23.57
N GLY A 157 14.94 4.88 -24.48
CA GLY A 157 15.44 5.25 -25.83
C GLY A 157 16.30 6.52 -25.85
N LEU A 158 16.42 7.24 -24.72
CA LEU A 158 17.22 8.47 -24.66
C LEU A 158 18.69 8.18 -24.39
N PRO A 159 19.61 9.01 -24.91
CA PRO A 159 21.02 9.01 -24.47
C PRO A 159 21.11 9.17 -22.95
N ARG A 160 22.09 8.51 -22.32
CA ARG A 160 22.22 8.47 -20.83
C ARG A 160 22.19 9.84 -20.15
N CYS A 161 22.80 10.86 -20.78
CA CYS A 161 22.79 12.22 -20.24
C CYS A 161 21.39 12.83 -20.20
N LEU A 162 20.61 12.65 -21.29
CA LEU A 162 19.21 13.11 -21.38
C LEU A 162 18.31 12.30 -20.45
N PHE A 163 18.52 10.99 -20.36
CA PHE A 163 17.83 10.14 -19.40
C PHE A 163 18.07 10.62 -17.97
N SER A 164 19.33 10.82 -17.56
CA SER A 164 19.67 11.30 -16.21
C SER A 164 19.08 12.68 -15.94
N PHE A 165 19.10 13.57 -16.92
CA PHE A 165 18.46 14.88 -16.79
C PHE A 165 16.93 14.76 -16.64
N ALA A 166 16.29 13.89 -17.41
CA ALA A 166 14.83 13.67 -17.31
C ALA A 166 14.45 13.13 -15.93
N VAL A 167 15.20 12.15 -15.40
CA VAL A 167 14.95 11.60 -14.05
C VAL A 167 15.21 12.67 -12.98
N TRP A 168 16.29 13.44 -13.08
CA TRP A 168 16.57 14.55 -12.19
C TRP A 168 15.42 15.59 -12.23
N PHE A 169 14.96 15.96 -13.42
CA PHE A 169 13.88 16.92 -13.61
C PHE A 169 12.55 16.40 -13.02
N MET A 170 12.23 15.11 -13.21
CA MET A 170 11.07 14.50 -12.58
C MET A 170 11.17 14.53 -11.04
N ARG A 171 12.33 14.22 -10.47
CA ARG A 171 12.56 14.32 -9.01
C ARG A 171 12.42 15.77 -8.51
N PHE A 172 12.97 16.73 -9.26
CA PHE A 172 12.86 18.15 -8.96
C PHE A 172 11.39 18.62 -8.98
N THR A 173 10.66 18.30 -10.03
CA THR A 173 9.23 18.68 -10.14
C THR A 173 8.36 18.00 -9.11
N ASP A 174 8.63 16.73 -8.75
CA ASP A 174 7.93 16.04 -7.68
C ASP A 174 8.22 16.67 -6.30
N PHE A 175 9.48 17.04 -6.04
CA PHE A 175 9.87 17.70 -4.81
C PHE A 175 9.06 19.00 -4.57
N TYR A 176 8.83 19.80 -5.61
CA TYR A 176 8.06 21.04 -5.53
C TYR A 176 6.55 20.84 -5.73
N GLY A 177 6.08 19.62 -5.97
CA GLY A 177 4.66 19.33 -6.16
C GLY A 177 4.08 19.77 -7.50
N ILE A 178 4.92 19.99 -8.50
CA ILE A 178 4.56 20.43 -9.85
C ILE A 178 4.73 19.32 -10.91
N LEU A 179 4.93 18.06 -10.47
CA LEU A 179 5.00 16.92 -11.37
C LEU A 179 3.70 16.81 -12.18
N PRO A 180 3.76 16.65 -13.52
CA PRO A 180 2.57 16.48 -14.35
C PRO A 180 1.68 15.34 -13.86
N LYS A 181 0.37 15.58 -13.76
CA LYS A 181 -0.59 14.57 -13.27
C LYS A 181 -0.55 13.26 -14.05
N ALA A 182 -0.28 13.32 -15.36
CA ALA A 182 -0.13 12.13 -16.19
C ALA A 182 1.02 11.24 -15.72
N VAL A 183 2.18 11.83 -15.41
CA VAL A 183 3.36 11.11 -14.87
C VAL A 183 3.06 10.55 -13.49
N HIS A 184 2.47 11.35 -12.61
CA HIS A 184 2.06 10.93 -11.27
C HIS A 184 1.09 9.74 -11.31
N ASN A 185 0.08 9.79 -12.19
CA ASN A 185 -0.91 8.72 -12.31
C ASN A 185 -0.31 7.44 -12.91
N ALA A 186 0.62 7.57 -13.86
CA ALA A 186 1.32 6.44 -14.46
C ALA A 186 2.38 5.82 -13.52
N SER A 187 2.92 6.61 -12.59
CA SER A 187 3.98 6.14 -11.68
C SER A 187 3.42 5.23 -10.59
N PRO A 188 3.91 4.00 -10.45
CA PRO A 188 3.51 3.10 -9.35
C PRO A 188 4.07 3.53 -7.99
N PHE A 189 5.05 4.44 -7.98
CA PHE A 189 5.72 4.93 -6.77
C PHE A 189 4.98 6.07 -6.08
N HIS A 190 3.90 6.59 -6.68
CA HIS A 190 3.03 7.61 -6.08
C HIS A 190 1.75 6.95 -5.56
N THR A 191 1.88 6.25 -4.43
CA THR A 191 0.83 5.41 -3.84
C THR A 191 0.88 5.49 -2.31
N SER A 192 -0.20 5.09 -1.64
CA SER A 192 -0.25 4.98 -0.17
C SER A 192 0.57 3.78 0.30
N VAL A 193 0.29 2.63 -0.33
CA VAL A 193 0.91 1.35 0.02
C VAL A 193 1.35 0.64 -1.24
N PHE A 194 2.55 0.08 -1.23
CA PHE A 194 3.00 -0.85 -2.24
C PHE A 194 2.92 -2.27 -1.69
N ILE A 195 2.31 -3.20 -2.43
CA ILE A 195 2.12 -4.58 -1.99
C ILE A 195 2.85 -5.54 -2.94
N THR A 196 3.53 -6.53 -2.38
CA THR A 196 4.04 -7.69 -3.13
C THR A 196 3.54 -8.99 -2.52
N ASN A 197 3.16 -9.94 -3.39
CA ASN A 197 2.64 -11.25 -2.98
C ASN A 197 3.68 -12.34 -3.27
N MET A 198 4.61 -12.54 -2.34
CA MET A 198 5.61 -13.60 -2.40
C MET A 198 4.99 -14.99 -2.18
N GLY A 199 3.85 -15.05 -1.49
CA GLY A 199 3.12 -16.29 -1.26
C GLY A 199 2.59 -16.93 -2.54
N SER A 200 2.35 -16.15 -3.60
CA SER A 200 1.92 -16.67 -4.91
C SER A 200 2.98 -17.55 -5.59
N ILE A 201 4.24 -17.37 -5.23
CA ILE A 201 5.38 -18.16 -5.71
C ILE A 201 5.93 -19.10 -4.63
N GLY A 202 5.19 -19.29 -3.53
CA GLY A 202 5.58 -20.18 -2.44
C GLY A 202 6.72 -19.67 -1.55
N ALA A 203 7.08 -18.38 -1.64
CA ALA A 203 8.20 -17.79 -0.92
C ALA A 203 7.78 -17.12 0.39
N GLU A 204 8.73 -17.05 1.34
CA GLU A 204 8.61 -16.22 2.53
C GLU A 204 8.70 -14.74 2.15
N PRO A 205 8.05 -13.83 2.91
CA PRO A 205 8.12 -12.43 2.62
C PRO A 205 9.52 -11.88 2.90
N ILE A 206 9.91 -10.87 2.14
CA ILE A 206 11.17 -10.15 2.33
C ILE A 206 10.88 -8.69 2.73
N TYR A 207 11.82 -8.02 3.38
CA TYR A 207 11.77 -6.59 3.53
C TYR A 207 12.19 -5.93 2.22
N HIS A 208 11.31 -5.09 1.68
CA HIS A 208 11.62 -4.27 0.52
C HIS A 208 12.03 -2.88 0.96
N HIS A 209 12.91 -2.25 0.21
CA HIS A 209 13.19 -0.82 0.39
C HIS A 209 12.06 0.03 -0.18
N ILE A 210 11.83 1.19 0.40
CA ILE A 210 10.95 2.22 -0.15
C ILE A 210 11.76 3.09 -1.11
N TYR A 211 11.21 3.36 -2.30
CA TYR A 211 11.88 4.17 -3.31
C TYR A 211 11.95 5.65 -2.91
N ASN A 212 13.11 6.28 -3.11
CA ASN A 212 13.28 7.71 -2.86
C ASN A 212 12.52 8.59 -3.86
N PHE A 213 12.18 8.04 -5.04
CA PHE A 213 11.29 8.68 -6.00
C PHE A 213 9.82 8.33 -5.71
N GLY A 214 8.95 9.34 -5.78
CA GLY A 214 7.53 9.17 -5.53
C GLY A 214 7.11 9.49 -4.09
N SER A 215 5.99 8.97 -3.66
CA SER A 215 5.36 9.29 -2.37
C SER A 215 4.84 8.07 -1.62
N THR A 216 5.32 6.88 -1.94
CA THR A 216 5.02 5.66 -1.20
C THR A 216 5.65 5.73 0.19
N SER A 217 4.85 5.51 1.23
CA SER A 217 5.33 5.53 2.61
C SER A 217 5.23 4.18 3.33
N LEU A 218 4.55 3.22 2.71
CA LEU A 218 4.38 1.87 3.25
C LEU A 218 4.66 0.83 2.16
N PHE A 219 5.42 -0.20 2.50
CA PHE A 219 5.60 -1.39 1.68
C PHE A 219 5.19 -2.62 2.48
N ILE A 220 4.36 -3.49 1.90
CA ILE A 220 3.88 -4.71 2.55
C ILE A 220 4.21 -5.91 1.67
N ALA A 221 5.02 -6.84 2.19
CA ALA A 221 5.30 -8.11 1.55
C ALA A 221 4.50 -9.22 2.23
N MET A 222 3.73 -9.96 1.44
CA MET A 222 2.93 -11.09 1.92
C MET A 222 3.67 -12.39 1.62
N GLY A 223 3.79 -13.26 2.64
CA GLY A 223 4.34 -14.59 2.51
C GLY A 223 3.30 -15.66 2.17
N ASN A 224 3.75 -16.89 2.11
CA ASN A 224 2.88 -18.05 1.95
C ASN A 224 2.10 -18.36 3.24
N LYS A 225 0.94 -19.01 3.08
CA LYS A 225 0.21 -19.58 4.21
C LYS A 225 0.87 -20.88 4.66
N ARG A 226 1.08 -21.01 5.97
CA ARG A 226 1.63 -22.23 6.56
C ARG A 226 0.77 -22.70 7.72
N LYS A 227 0.81 -24.01 7.99
CA LYS A 227 0.23 -24.58 9.20
C LYS A 227 1.19 -24.42 10.37
N GLN A 228 0.67 -23.97 11.50
CA GLN A 228 1.42 -23.79 12.74
C GLN A 228 0.66 -24.45 13.88
N ARG A 229 1.37 -25.20 14.72
CA ARG A 229 0.81 -25.74 15.95
C ARG A 229 1.04 -24.74 17.08
N VAL A 230 -0.04 -24.31 17.71
CA VAL A 230 -0.01 -23.37 18.84
C VAL A 230 -0.71 -24.00 20.04
N ILE A 231 -0.29 -23.63 21.24
CA ILE A 231 -1.01 -24.02 22.47
C ILE A 231 -2.17 -23.04 22.65
N GLY A 232 -3.39 -23.56 22.61
CA GLY A 232 -4.61 -22.76 22.84
C GLY A 232 -4.72 -22.31 24.30
N LYS A 233 -5.66 -21.41 24.59
CA LYS A 233 -5.96 -20.93 25.95
C LYS A 233 -6.39 -22.05 26.89
N ASP A 234 -6.87 -23.16 26.37
CA ASP A 234 -7.29 -24.38 27.04
C ASP A 234 -6.13 -25.37 27.28
N GLY A 235 -4.90 -24.97 26.95
CA GLY A 235 -3.69 -25.82 27.05
C GLY A 235 -3.57 -26.90 25.96
N LYS A 236 -4.53 -27.02 25.04
CA LYS A 236 -4.50 -28.02 23.97
C LYS A 236 -3.75 -27.50 22.76
N ILE A 237 -3.13 -28.44 22.03
CA ILE A 237 -2.48 -28.12 20.74
C ILE A 237 -3.58 -27.87 19.71
N GLN A 238 -3.56 -26.70 19.10
CA GLN A 238 -4.43 -26.30 18.00
C GLN A 238 -3.59 -26.07 16.74
N GLU A 239 -4.11 -26.46 15.59
CA GLU A 239 -3.49 -26.15 14.29
C GLU A 239 -4.14 -24.89 13.73
N ARG A 240 -3.33 -23.88 13.42
CA ARG A 240 -3.77 -22.64 12.80
C ARG A 240 -3.08 -22.46 11.47
N LYS A 241 -3.76 -21.80 10.52
CA LYS A 241 -3.11 -21.31 9.31
C LYS A 241 -2.63 -19.90 9.56
N VAL A 242 -1.34 -19.69 9.44
CA VAL A 242 -0.73 -18.39 9.63
C VAL A 242 -0.07 -17.90 8.35
N MET A 243 0.00 -16.58 8.21
CA MET A 243 0.76 -15.90 7.17
C MET A 243 1.68 -14.88 7.80
N LYS A 244 2.92 -14.85 7.36
CA LYS A 244 3.88 -13.83 7.77
C LYS A 244 3.79 -12.65 6.80
N LEU A 245 3.73 -11.45 7.36
CA LEU A 245 3.73 -10.18 6.64
C LEU A 245 4.95 -9.38 7.08
N ARG A 246 5.64 -8.76 6.14
CA ARG A 246 6.74 -7.84 6.42
C ARG A 246 6.40 -6.45 5.94
N PHE A 247 6.68 -5.49 6.79
CA PHE A 247 6.35 -4.09 6.59
C PHE A 247 7.62 -3.26 6.59
N VAL A 248 7.66 -2.30 5.69
CA VAL A 248 8.63 -1.22 5.70
C VAL A 248 7.83 0.08 5.69
N ALA A 249 8.09 0.95 6.64
CA ALA A 249 7.40 2.23 6.78
C ALA A 249 8.40 3.37 6.82
N ASP A 250 8.02 4.50 6.23
CA ASP A 250 8.69 5.78 6.41
C ASP A 250 8.30 6.36 7.78
N GLU A 251 9.20 6.31 8.78
CA GLU A 251 8.89 6.73 10.16
C GLU A 251 8.54 8.22 10.29
N ARG A 252 8.81 9.02 9.27
CA ARG A 252 8.49 10.46 9.26
C ARG A 252 7.00 10.76 9.13
N ILE A 253 6.17 9.76 8.76
CA ILE A 253 4.72 9.93 8.58
C ILE A 253 3.94 9.89 9.88
N ALA A 254 4.41 9.10 10.85
CA ALA A 254 3.78 8.90 12.15
C ALA A 254 4.80 8.39 13.15
N ASP A 255 4.61 8.71 14.44
CA ASP A 255 5.45 8.20 15.52
C ASP A 255 5.27 6.69 15.74
N GLY A 256 6.24 6.08 16.44
CA GLY A 256 6.27 4.64 16.67
C GLY A 256 5.08 4.11 17.47
N TYR A 257 4.52 4.91 18.40
CA TYR A 257 3.33 4.53 19.14
C TYR A 257 2.10 4.44 18.24
N TYR A 258 1.91 5.44 17.37
CA TYR A 258 0.82 5.44 16.40
C TYR A 258 0.92 4.25 15.43
N LEU A 259 2.12 3.97 14.92
CA LEU A 259 2.38 2.81 14.06
C LEU A 259 2.04 1.50 14.78
N ALA A 260 2.46 1.34 16.05
CA ALA A 260 2.19 0.13 16.84
C ALA A 260 0.68 -0.08 17.08
N VAL A 261 -0.06 0.99 17.39
CA VAL A 261 -1.52 0.92 17.58
C VAL A 261 -2.24 0.59 16.27
N ALA A 262 -1.84 1.21 15.16
CA ALA A 262 -2.39 0.91 13.84
C ALA A 262 -2.15 -0.54 13.43
N LEU A 263 -0.96 -1.08 13.72
CA LEU A 263 -0.63 -2.49 13.47
C LEU A 263 -1.42 -3.46 14.35
N LYS A 264 -1.66 -3.10 15.60
CA LYS A 264 -2.51 -3.90 16.49
C LYS A 264 -3.94 -3.97 15.93
N TYR A 265 -4.48 -2.83 15.46
CA TYR A 265 -5.79 -2.79 14.81
C TYR A 265 -5.79 -3.61 13.51
N PHE A 266 -4.79 -3.44 12.65
CA PHE A 266 -4.58 -4.22 11.45
C PHE A 266 -4.60 -5.73 11.73
N SER A 267 -3.85 -6.20 12.74
CA SER A 267 -3.80 -7.61 13.12
C SER A 267 -5.14 -8.12 13.68
N ASN A 268 -5.87 -7.27 14.41
CA ASN A 268 -7.19 -7.63 14.95
C ASN A 268 -8.22 -7.89 13.85
N LEU A 269 -8.13 -7.21 12.70
CA LEU A 269 -9.04 -7.43 11.57
C LEU A 269 -8.87 -8.82 10.92
N PHE A 270 -7.73 -9.51 11.12
CA PHE A 270 -7.59 -10.92 10.70
C PHE A 270 -8.38 -11.88 11.60
N GLU A 271 -8.55 -11.55 12.86
CA GLU A 271 -9.37 -12.34 13.79
C GLU A 271 -10.87 -12.04 13.62
N HIS A 272 -11.22 -10.84 13.13
CA HIS A 272 -12.59 -10.36 12.93
C HIS A 272 -12.84 -9.87 11.50
N PRO A 273 -12.61 -10.72 10.47
CA PRO A 273 -12.74 -10.29 9.06
C PRO A 273 -14.20 -10.02 8.64
N GLU A 274 -15.19 -10.46 9.40
CA GLU A 274 -16.62 -10.12 9.20
C GLU A 274 -16.90 -8.62 9.28
N LEU A 275 -16.06 -7.85 10.00
CA LEU A 275 -16.16 -6.39 10.06
C LEU A 275 -15.87 -5.70 8.73
N LEU A 276 -15.32 -6.43 7.76
CA LEU A 276 -14.97 -5.91 6.43
C LEU A 276 -16.11 -6.09 5.42
N GLU A 277 -17.13 -6.87 5.77
CA GLU A 277 -18.29 -7.09 4.91
C GLU A 277 -19.25 -5.89 4.89
N ALA A 278 -19.14 -4.99 5.88
CA ALA A 278 -19.90 -3.75 5.94
C ALA A 278 -18.94 -2.53 5.93
N PRO A 279 -19.39 -1.37 5.46
CA PRO A 279 -18.63 -0.13 5.60
C PRO A 279 -18.30 0.17 7.08
N PRO A 280 -17.22 0.92 7.38
CA PRO A 280 -16.98 1.37 8.73
C PRO A 280 -18.07 2.35 9.17
N GLU A 281 -18.39 2.38 10.46
CA GLU A 281 -19.37 3.34 11.01
C GLU A 281 -18.97 4.78 10.72
N ASN A 282 -17.69 5.07 10.83
CA ASN A 282 -17.13 6.38 10.51
C ASN A 282 -15.75 6.23 9.84
N VAL A 283 -15.34 7.25 9.12
CA VAL A 283 -13.98 7.42 8.60
C VAL A 283 -13.30 8.49 9.43
N VAL A 284 -12.15 8.16 9.99
CA VAL A 284 -11.38 9.11 10.80
C VAL A 284 -10.62 10.07 9.88
N GLU A 285 -10.77 11.36 10.11
CA GLU A 285 -9.97 12.38 9.43
C GLU A 285 -8.64 12.60 10.15
N ASP A 286 -7.62 13.00 9.40
CA ASP A 286 -6.33 13.38 9.98
C ASP A 286 -6.48 14.73 10.71
N ASP A 287 -6.35 14.72 12.02
CA ASP A 287 -6.57 15.83 12.94
C ASP A 287 -5.50 16.93 12.86
N GLN A 288 -4.42 16.70 12.12
CA GLN A 288 -3.28 17.62 12.01
C GLN A 288 -3.20 18.38 10.68
N ILE A 289 -4.25 18.32 9.84
CA ILE A 289 -4.31 19.00 8.54
C ILE A 289 -4.62 20.50 8.65
#